data_62437890f1411185911d134a2730f8c3
#
_entry.id   62437890f1411185911d134a2730f8c3
#
_cell.length_a   1.000
_cell.length_b   1.000
_cell.length_c   1.000
_cell.angle_alpha   90.00
_cell.angle_beta   90.00
_cell.angle_gamma   90.00
#
_symmetry.space_group_name_H-M   'P 1'
#
loop_
_entity.id
_entity.type
_entity.pdbx_description
1 polymer ?
#
loop_
_entity_poly.entity_id
_entity_poly.type
_entity_poly.pdbx_seq_one_letter_code
_entity_poly.pdbx_strand_id
1 'polypeptide(L)'
;MKIICVCGMGLGSSLILKMSVETALKQMGIKDVDVEHVSAGTMEGLNHDIIVTAEDFRDEFPGRDDVVFVRNVVKADEVKAALEEYMKAKGLL
;
A
#
# COMPACT_ATOMS: atom_id res chain seq x y z
N MET A 1 5.77 -11.97 -2.19
CA MET A 1 4.99 -10.77 -2.58
C MET A 1 5.64 -9.53 -2.00
N LYS A 2 5.70 -8.47 -2.77
CA LYS A 2 6.27 -7.22 -2.31
C LYS A 2 5.25 -6.09 -2.43
N ILE A 3 5.06 -5.36 -1.34
CA ILE A 3 4.17 -4.21 -1.28
C ILE A 3 5.01 -2.96 -1.05
N ILE A 4 4.78 -1.94 -1.86
CA ILE A 4 5.46 -0.67 -1.72
C ILE A 4 4.44 0.37 -1.26
N CYS A 5 4.77 1.06 -0.18
CA CYS A 5 3.93 2.13 0.35
C CYS A 5 4.50 3.46 -0.13
N VAL A 6 3.69 4.24 -0.81
CA VAL A 6 4.10 5.51 -1.38
C VAL A 6 3.27 6.64 -0.76
N CYS A 7 3.94 7.61 -0.18
CA CYS A 7 3.30 8.82 0.30
C CYS A 7 4.16 9.99 -0.14
N GLY A 8 3.53 10.90 -0.84
CA GLY A 8 4.21 11.91 -1.64
C GLY A 8 5.35 12.65 -0.97
N MET A 9 5.09 13.41 0.06
CA MET A 9 6.12 14.26 0.65
C MET A 9 6.52 13.83 2.03
N GLY A 10 5.94 12.77 2.51
CA GLY A 10 6.03 12.53 3.91
C GLY A 10 7.08 11.54 4.29
N LEU A 11 8.18 12.02 4.77
CA LEU A 11 9.13 11.12 5.40
C LEU A 11 8.48 10.36 6.55
N GLY A 12 7.52 10.96 7.24
CA GLY A 12 6.80 10.29 8.30
C GLY A 12 5.59 9.50 7.83
N SER A 13 4.89 10.04 6.82
CA SER A 13 3.63 9.43 6.36
C SER A 13 3.81 8.09 5.71
N SER A 14 4.86 7.93 4.92
CA SER A 14 5.11 6.65 4.25
C SER A 14 5.48 5.56 5.26
N LEU A 15 6.20 5.91 6.31
CA LEU A 15 6.52 4.97 7.37
C LEU A 15 5.27 4.56 8.15
N ILE A 16 4.40 5.52 8.44
CA ILE A 16 3.14 5.23 9.13
C ILE A 16 2.28 4.31 8.26
N LEU A 17 2.21 4.58 6.97
CA LEU A 17 1.47 3.73 6.04
C LEU A 17 2.07 2.32 6.02
N LYS A 18 3.38 2.20 5.99
CA LYS A 18 4.04 0.89 6.06
C LYS A 18 3.63 0.14 7.31
N MET A 19 3.64 0.81 8.46
CA MET A 19 3.24 0.18 9.72
C MET A 19 1.78 -0.26 9.69
N SER A 20 0.91 0.55 9.11
CA SER A 20 -0.51 0.19 8.97
C SER A 20 -0.70 -1.02 8.06
N VAL A 21 0.05 -1.08 6.98
CA VAL A 21 0.00 -2.23 6.06
C VAL A 21 0.50 -3.49 6.76
N GLU A 22 1.61 -3.39 7.48
CA GLU A 22 2.14 -4.53 8.21
C GLU A 22 1.15 -5.05 9.25
N THR A 23 0.50 -4.13 9.97
CA THR A 23 -0.52 -4.50 10.95
C THR A 23 -1.71 -5.18 10.25
N ALA A 24 -2.16 -4.62 9.13
CA ALA A 24 -3.27 -5.18 8.39
C ALA A 24 -2.97 -6.60 7.90
N LEU A 25 -1.77 -6.81 7.34
CA LEU A 25 -1.37 -8.13 6.87
C LEU A 25 -1.32 -9.15 8.00
N LYS A 26 -0.84 -8.71 9.16
CA LYS A 26 -0.78 -9.56 10.34
C LYS A 26 -2.18 -9.99 10.78
N GLN A 27 -3.13 -9.05 10.76
CA GLN A 27 -4.52 -9.33 11.12
C GLN A 27 -5.19 -10.26 10.09
N MET A 28 -4.77 -10.19 8.85
CA MET A 28 -5.28 -11.04 7.79
C MET A 28 -4.62 -12.44 7.77
N GLY A 29 -3.59 -12.63 8.58
CA GLY A 29 -2.88 -13.90 8.62
C GLY A 29 -1.95 -14.12 7.43
N ILE A 30 -1.61 -13.07 6.71
CA ILE A 30 -0.74 -13.15 5.54
C ILE A 30 0.71 -12.98 5.98
N LYS A 31 1.55 -13.94 5.59
CA LYS A 31 2.97 -13.94 5.92
C LYS A 31 3.80 -13.88 4.65
N ASP A 32 5.09 -13.70 4.80
CA ASP A 32 6.05 -13.69 3.69
C ASP A 32 5.81 -12.57 2.70
N VAL A 33 5.32 -11.42 3.20
CA VAL A 33 5.16 -10.23 2.41
C VAL A 33 6.22 -9.21 2.81
N ASP A 34 6.95 -8.73 1.83
CA ASP A 34 7.96 -7.69 2.02
C ASP A 34 7.29 -6.34 1.82
N VAL A 35 7.32 -5.49 2.84
CA VAL A 35 6.69 -4.18 2.80
C VAL A 35 7.77 -3.11 2.94
N GLU A 36 7.82 -2.21 1.97
CA GLU A 36 8.76 -1.09 2.01
C GLU A 36 8.02 0.23 1.83
N HIS A 37 8.62 1.31 2.31
CA HIS A 37 8.11 2.66 2.08
C HIS A 37 9.12 3.44 1.25
N VAL A 38 8.62 4.14 0.25
CA VAL A 38 9.45 4.95 -0.64
C VAL A 38 8.74 6.26 -0.97
N SER A 39 9.49 7.23 -1.42
CA SER A 39 8.90 8.45 -1.95
C SER A 39 8.42 8.20 -3.38
N ALA A 40 7.47 9.03 -3.84
CA ALA A 40 6.88 8.86 -5.17
C ALA A 40 7.95 8.89 -6.27
N GLY A 41 8.98 9.70 -6.10
CA GLY A 41 10.02 9.83 -7.10
C GLY A 41 10.99 8.66 -7.19
N THR A 42 11.04 7.80 -6.17
CA THR A 42 11.96 6.67 -6.16
C THR A 42 11.27 5.34 -6.45
N MET A 43 9.98 5.38 -6.70
CA MET A 43 9.19 4.17 -6.94
C MET A 43 9.54 3.49 -8.26
N GLU A 44 9.92 4.27 -9.26
CA GLU A 44 10.24 3.74 -10.57
C GLU A 44 11.46 2.83 -10.53
N GLY A 45 11.35 1.70 -11.21
CA GLY A 45 12.43 0.74 -11.25
C GLY A 45 12.45 -0.25 -10.11
N LEU A 46 11.60 -0.08 -9.12
CA LEU A 46 11.48 -1.04 -8.02
C LEU A 46 10.48 -2.13 -8.37
N ASN A 47 10.86 -3.36 -8.13
CA ASN A 47 9.95 -4.48 -8.31
C ASN A 47 8.90 -4.46 -7.20
N HIS A 48 7.65 -4.66 -7.58
CA HIS A 48 6.55 -4.69 -6.62
C HIS A 48 5.38 -5.48 -7.19
N ASP A 49 4.54 -5.96 -6.30
CA ASP A 49 3.27 -6.60 -6.67
C ASP A 49 2.11 -5.66 -6.43
N ILE A 50 2.17 -4.89 -5.36
CA ILE A 50 1.10 -3.96 -4.98
C ILE A 50 1.73 -2.65 -4.52
N ILE A 51 1.12 -1.55 -4.92
CA ILE A 51 1.43 -0.22 -4.41
C ILE A 51 0.29 0.21 -3.51
N VAL A 52 0.59 0.67 -2.31
CA VAL A 52 -0.40 1.24 -1.40
C VAL A 52 -0.07 2.71 -1.20
N THR A 53 -1.04 3.56 -1.40
CA THR A 53 -0.84 5.00 -1.28
C THR A 53 -2.09 5.69 -0.74
N ALA A 54 -1.96 6.93 -0.35
CA ALA A 54 -3.09 7.73 0.08
C ALA A 54 -3.95 8.13 -1.12
N GLU A 55 -5.25 8.27 -0.91
CA GLU A 55 -6.17 8.64 -1.97
C GLU A 55 -5.84 10.01 -2.57
N ASP A 56 -5.19 10.88 -1.81
CA ASP A 56 -4.75 12.18 -2.27
C ASP A 56 -3.78 12.10 -3.45
N PHE A 57 -3.12 10.95 -3.61
CA PHE A 57 -2.14 10.76 -4.68
C PHE A 57 -2.71 9.99 -5.87
N ARG A 58 -4.02 9.88 -5.97
CA ARG A 58 -4.65 9.14 -7.06
C ARG A 58 -4.21 9.67 -8.43
N ASP A 59 -4.02 10.96 -8.57
CA ASP A 59 -3.61 11.57 -9.82
C ASP A 59 -2.18 11.24 -10.23
N GLU A 60 -1.38 10.76 -9.28
CA GLU A 60 0.00 10.37 -9.57
C GLU A 60 0.09 8.97 -10.18
N PHE A 61 -1.00 8.21 -10.16
CA PHE A 61 -1.02 6.84 -10.64
C PHE A 61 -2.18 6.60 -11.61
N PRO A 62 -2.23 7.38 -12.72
CA PRO A 62 -3.35 7.23 -13.64
C PRO A 62 -3.28 5.91 -14.42
N GLY A 63 -4.43 5.27 -14.57
CA GLY A 63 -4.53 4.09 -15.42
C GLY A 63 -3.86 2.83 -14.88
N ARG A 64 -3.48 2.81 -13.61
CA ARG A 64 -2.83 1.65 -13.01
C ARG A 64 -3.83 0.82 -12.23
N ASP A 65 -3.70 -0.50 -12.31
CA ASP A 65 -4.55 -1.42 -11.58
C ASP A 65 -3.81 -2.18 -10.47
N ASP A 66 -2.55 -1.84 -10.23
CA ASP A 66 -1.73 -2.44 -9.18
C ASP A 66 -1.62 -1.55 -7.94
N VAL A 67 -2.49 -0.56 -7.81
CA VAL A 67 -2.44 0.43 -6.75
C VAL A 67 -3.67 0.34 -5.86
N VAL A 68 -3.44 0.34 -4.55
CA VAL A 68 -4.51 0.41 -3.55
C VAL A 68 -4.49 1.80 -2.93
N PHE A 69 -5.63 2.48 -2.98
CA PHE A 69 -5.75 3.81 -2.41
C PHE A 69 -6.48 3.74 -1.08
N VAL A 70 -5.93 4.39 -0.05
CA VAL A 70 -6.54 4.43 1.27
C VAL A 70 -6.79 5.88 1.67
N ARG A 71 -7.91 6.11 2.33
CA ARG A 71 -8.28 7.45 2.78
C ARG A 71 -7.46 7.90 3.97
N ASN A 72 -7.28 7.02 4.93
CA ASN A 72 -6.58 7.35 6.15
C ASN A 72 -5.46 6.36 6.39
N VAL A 73 -4.25 6.81 6.12
CA VAL A 73 -3.07 5.94 6.17
C VAL A 73 -2.69 5.53 7.59
N VAL A 74 -3.21 6.22 8.61
CA VAL A 74 -2.92 5.88 10.00
C VAL A 74 -3.89 4.84 10.57
N LYS A 75 -4.96 4.52 9.86
CA LYS A 75 -5.94 3.55 10.33
C LYS A 75 -5.73 2.20 9.67
N ALA A 76 -5.18 1.27 10.44
CA ALA A 76 -4.92 -0.08 9.94
C ALA A 76 -6.20 -0.78 9.47
N ASP A 77 -7.34 -0.49 10.08
CA ASP A 77 -8.62 -1.08 9.69
C ASP A 77 -9.02 -0.68 8.26
N GLU A 78 -8.78 0.57 7.89
CA GLU A 78 -9.09 1.03 6.53
C GLU A 78 -8.11 0.42 5.53
N VAL A 79 -6.85 0.34 5.90
CA VAL A 79 -5.83 -0.28 5.06
C VAL A 79 -6.16 -1.75 4.86
N LYS A 80 -6.56 -2.43 5.91
CA LYS A 80 -6.95 -3.83 5.84
C LYS A 80 -8.13 -4.04 4.90
N ALA A 81 -9.17 -3.23 5.03
CA ALA A 81 -10.34 -3.34 4.17
C ALA A 81 -9.99 -3.14 2.71
N ALA A 82 -9.17 -2.13 2.42
CA ALA A 82 -8.76 -1.84 1.05
C ALA A 82 -7.91 -2.97 0.47
N LEU A 83 -6.98 -3.50 1.26
CA LEU A 83 -6.14 -4.61 0.82
C LEU A 83 -6.96 -5.89 0.60
N GLU A 84 -7.90 -6.19 1.49
CA GLU A 84 -8.74 -7.36 1.32
C GLU A 84 -9.54 -7.28 0.03
N GLU A 85 -10.15 -6.14 -0.23
CA GLU A 85 -10.94 -5.94 -1.44
C GLU A 85 -10.09 -6.12 -2.68
N TYR A 86 -8.90 -5.51 -2.68
CA TYR A 86 -7.98 -5.61 -3.79
C TYR A 86 -7.54 -7.06 -4.03
N MET A 87 -7.14 -7.74 -2.97
CA MET A 87 -6.64 -9.11 -3.08
C MET A 87 -7.71 -10.08 -3.53
N LYS A 88 -8.95 -9.89 -3.06
CA LYS A 88 -10.08 -10.70 -3.52
C LYS A 88 -10.34 -10.47 -5.00
N ALA A 89 -10.31 -9.23 -5.45
CA ALA A 89 -10.53 -8.91 -6.85
C ALA A 89 -9.46 -9.50 -7.76
N LYS A 90 -8.24 -9.65 -7.26
CA LYS A 90 -7.12 -10.21 -8.02
C LYS A 90 -6.95 -11.71 -7.83
N GLY A 91 -7.80 -12.34 -7.04
CA GLY A 91 -7.71 -13.77 -6.79
C GLY A 91 -6.57 -14.17 -5.88
N LEU A 92 -6.09 -13.25 -5.04
CA LEU A 92 -5.00 -13.51 -4.11
C LEU A 92 -5.50 -13.99 -2.75
N LEU A 93 -6.77 -13.89 -2.51
CA LEU A 93 -7.42 -14.39 -1.29
C LEU A 93 -8.52 -15.37 -1.63
#